data_675777c3f73c99000634910b144a1c5c
#
_entry.id   675777c3f73c99000634910b144a1c5c
#
_cell.length_a   1.000
_cell.length_b   1.000
_cell.length_c   1.000
_cell.angle_alpha   90.00
_cell.angle_beta   90.00
_cell.angle_gamma   90.00
#
_symmetry.space_group_name_H-M   'P 1'
#
loop_
_entity.id
_entity.type
_entity.pdbx_description
1 polymer ?
#
loop_
_entity_poly.entity_id
_entity_poly.type
_entity_poly.pdbx_seq_one_letter_code
_entity_poly.pdbx_strand_id
1 'polypeptide(L)'
;LAAYEREGVGWTTLFYEPSNWIPFIFYFAVGAICGYVRMKNKENIEFVTDENKLIQEKFLFMRDMYQDSLYDKRTYKKQIMGSRDSFGKIFDITRKLDTVLPQELFIETIHVMEDMLENHAVAVYSLGKNSEFGRLEIASKEIRSEFPNSIRISKYQAAISELEDGNVWVNRELLPDYPAYMAGIRKNKELVMIVCIKEVRSDQMTLYYMNLFKILCGLVEVALLRALEYQEAAKNMQYVEGTHILKTSYFMERLETFHAMQDEMVASYILLRLEHPGKSKEEADQILQHLLRANDVWGISEEGELYLILSQTDKESLPIVSGRLKKAGIITYETGIAQIARGGGEV
;
A
#
# COMPACT_ATOMS: atom_id res chain seq x y z
N LEU A 1 -57.78 32.98 -28.49
CA LEU A 1 -58.22 32.54 -29.82
C LEU A 1 -59.77 32.51 -29.91
N ALA A 2 -60.46 31.77 -29.04
CA ALA A 2 -61.93 31.68 -29.05
C ALA A 2 -62.63 33.01 -28.83
N ALA A 3 -62.09 34.03 -28.19
CA ALA A 3 -62.66 35.35 -28.01
C ALA A 3 -62.56 36.21 -29.29
N TYR A 4 -61.52 35.99 -30.10
CA TYR A 4 -61.31 36.71 -31.38
C TYR A 4 -62.18 36.17 -32.51
N GLU A 5 -62.56 34.87 -32.51
CA GLU A 5 -63.45 34.31 -33.49
C GLU A 5 -64.90 34.86 -33.34
N ARG A 6 -65.24 35.41 -32.17
CA ARG A 6 -66.58 35.92 -31.88
C ARG A 6 -66.83 37.33 -32.46
N GLU A 7 -65.80 38.10 -32.82
CA GLU A 7 -65.93 39.50 -33.28
C GLU A 7 -65.72 39.68 -34.79
N GLY A 8 -65.57 38.57 -35.55
CA GLY A 8 -65.44 38.67 -37.01
C GLY A 8 -64.16 39.32 -37.52
N VAL A 9 -63.13 39.41 -36.68
CA VAL A 9 -61.81 40.01 -37.01
C VAL A 9 -60.97 38.93 -37.69
N GLY A 10 -60.64 39.13 -38.96
CA GLY A 10 -59.83 38.17 -39.74
C GLY A 10 -58.46 37.98 -39.15
N TRP A 11 -57.86 36.77 -39.31
CA TRP A 11 -56.52 36.40 -38.86
C TRP A 11 -55.42 37.41 -39.27
N THR A 12 -55.63 38.13 -40.41
CA THR A 12 -54.71 39.15 -40.92
C THR A 12 -54.58 40.36 -39.99
N THR A 13 -55.71 40.81 -39.35
CA THR A 13 -55.71 41.94 -38.43
C THR A 13 -54.97 41.61 -37.11
N LEU A 14 -54.98 40.36 -36.69
CA LEU A 14 -54.25 39.89 -35.52
C LEU A 14 -52.72 40.07 -35.63
N PHE A 15 -52.20 39.92 -36.86
CA PHE A 15 -50.74 40.04 -37.12
C PHE A 15 -50.28 41.44 -37.48
N TYR A 16 -51.15 42.34 -37.93
CA TYR A 16 -50.83 43.70 -38.35
C TYR A 16 -50.82 44.74 -37.21
N GLU A 17 -51.52 44.51 -36.12
CA GLU A 17 -51.50 45.42 -34.98
C GLU A 17 -50.48 45.00 -33.92
N PRO A 18 -49.43 45.84 -33.66
CA PRO A 18 -48.38 45.53 -32.71
C PRO A 18 -48.86 45.25 -31.28
N SER A 19 -49.97 45.85 -30.86
CA SER A 19 -50.59 45.64 -29.53
C SER A 19 -51.04 44.18 -29.28
N ASN A 20 -51.38 43.47 -30.34
CA ASN A 20 -51.82 42.08 -30.25
C ASN A 20 -50.65 41.09 -30.04
N TRP A 21 -49.42 41.52 -30.28
CA TRP A 21 -48.20 40.69 -30.07
C TRP A 21 -47.80 40.60 -28.60
N ILE A 22 -48.17 41.59 -27.79
CA ILE A 22 -47.80 41.64 -26.37
C ILE A 22 -48.24 40.37 -25.61
N PRO A 23 -49.47 39.87 -25.75
CA PRO A 23 -49.87 38.63 -25.11
C PRO A 23 -49.05 37.43 -25.57
N PHE A 24 -48.68 37.32 -26.86
CA PHE A 24 -47.88 36.22 -27.38
C PHE A 24 -46.46 36.23 -26.83
N ILE A 25 -45.86 37.43 -26.74
CA ILE A 25 -44.51 37.61 -26.10
C ILE A 25 -44.60 37.18 -24.64
N PHE A 26 -45.65 37.58 -23.92
CA PHE A 26 -45.85 37.16 -22.52
C PHE A 26 -46.00 35.64 -22.39
N TYR A 27 -46.84 35.03 -23.23
CA TYR A 27 -47.00 33.57 -23.21
C TYR A 27 -45.71 32.85 -23.55
N PHE A 28 -44.93 33.36 -24.49
CA PHE A 28 -43.63 32.79 -24.84
C PHE A 28 -42.61 32.94 -23.68
N ALA A 29 -42.56 34.11 -23.06
CA ALA A 29 -41.69 34.37 -21.91
C ALA A 29 -42.09 33.48 -20.71
N VAL A 30 -43.36 33.37 -20.38
CA VAL A 30 -43.84 32.50 -19.32
C VAL A 30 -43.55 31.02 -19.65
N GLY A 31 -43.76 30.61 -20.91
CA GLY A 31 -43.45 29.25 -21.36
C GLY A 31 -41.96 28.94 -21.24
N ALA A 32 -41.09 29.88 -21.60
CA ALA A 32 -39.63 29.71 -21.47
C ALA A 32 -39.20 29.61 -19.98
N ILE A 33 -39.74 30.48 -19.11
CA ILE A 33 -39.45 30.45 -17.67
C ILE A 33 -39.96 29.12 -17.05
N CYS A 34 -41.19 28.71 -17.35
CA CYS A 34 -41.74 27.45 -16.88
C CYS A 34 -40.93 26.25 -17.38
N GLY A 35 -40.50 26.27 -18.64
CA GLY A 35 -39.62 25.26 -19.24
C GLY A 35 -38.30 25.16 -18.53
N TYR A 36 -37.64 26.31 -18.29
CA TYR A 36 -36.39 26.39 -17.56
C TYR A 36 -36.49 25.86 -16.11
N VAL A 37 -37.53 26.33 -15.38
CA VAL A 37 -37.80 25.89 -14.00
C VAL A 37 -38.06 24.36 -13.96
N ARG A 38 -38.85 23.84 -14.92
CA ARG A 38 -39.13 22.40 -15.00
C ARG A 38 -37.86 21.58 -15.29
N MET A 39 -37.02 22.06 -16.21
CA MET A 39 -35.72 21.41 -16.53
C MET A 39 -34.81 21.37 -15.30
N LYS A 40 -34.67 22.51 -14.64
CA LYS A 40 -33.82 22.63 -13.44
C LYS A 40 -34.37 21.79 -12.26
N ASN A 41 -35.66 21.74 -12.08
CA ASN A 41 -36.28 20.87 -11.07
C ASN A 41 -36.06 19.39 -11.40
N LYS A 42 -36.11 19.02 -12.67
CA LYS A 42 -35.83 17.64 -13.09
C LYS A 42 -34.36 17.23 -12.79
N GLU A 43 -33.42 18.08 -13.14
CA GLU A 43 -31.99 17.87 -12.81
C GLU A 43 -31.75 17.75 -11.29
N ASN A 44 -32.38 18.62 -10.50
CA ASN A 44 -32.28 18.56 -9.04
C ASN A 44 -32.90 17.27 -8.48
N ILE A 45 -34.03 16.81 -9.02
CA ILE A 45 -34.70 15.56 -8.59
C ILE A 45 -33.81 14.36 -8.96
N GLU A 46 -33.23 14.33 -10.16
CA GLU A 46 -32.31 13.29 -10.58
C GLU A 46 -31.09 13.26 -9.65
N PHE A 47 -30.47 14.41 -9.39
CA PHE A 47 -29.32 14.52 -8.47
C PHE A 47 -29.67 14.02 -7.05
N VAL A 48 -30.78 14.50 -6.47
CA VAL A 48 -31.21 14.05 -5.13
C VAL A 48 -31.59 12.58 -5.12
N THR A 49 -32.12 12.05 -6.22
CA THR A 49 -32.45 10.63 -6.33
C THR A 49 -31.21 9.76 -6.36
N ASP A 50 -30.18 10.19 -7.09
CA ASP A 50 -28.91 9.45 -7.17
C ASP A 50 -28.13 9.53 -5.84
N GLU A 51 -28.14 10.70 -5.19
CA GLU A 51 -27.58 10.86 -3.85
C GLU A 51 -28.28 9.97 -2.82
N ASN A 52 -29.62 9.92 -2.86
CA ASN A 52 -30.41 9.03 -2.01
C ASN A 52 -30.13 7.54 -2.29
N LYS A 53 -29.95 7.13 -3.54
CA LYS A 53 -29.56 5.75 -3.87
C LYS A 53 -28.20 5.41 -3.25
N LEU A 54 -27.22 6.29 -3.40
CA LEU A 54 -25.90 6.11 -2.81
C LEU A 54 -25.95 6.00 -1.29
N ILE A 55 -26.75 6.86 -0.64
CA ILE A 55 -26.99 6.81 0.81
C ILE A 55 -27.67 5.49 1.22
N GLN A 56 -28.65 5.03 0.44
CA GLN A 56 -29.32 3.75 0.70
C GLN A 56 -28.38 2.57 0.55
N GLU A 57 -27.52 2.56 -0.45
CA GLU A 57 -26.50 1.52 -0.63
C GLU A 57 -25.49 1.51 0.53
N LYS A 58 -25.02 2.70 0.94
CA LYS A 58 -24.17 2.84 2.14
C LYS A 58 -24.87 2.36 3.40
N PHE A 59 -26.14 2.68 3.56
CA PHE A 59 -26.94 2.25 4.73
C PHE A 59 -27.17 0.73 4.74
N LEU A 60 -27.48 0.13 3.59
CA LEU A 60 -27.62 -1.33 3.46
C LEU A 60 -26.29 -2.02 3.79
N PHE A 61 -25.19 -1.51 3.25
CA PHE A 61 -23.85 -2.02 3.57
C PHE A 61 -23.54 -1.95 5.06
N MET A 62 -23.79 -0.79 5.71
CA MET A 62 -23.57 -0.65 7.15
C MET A 62 -24.49 -1.56 7.98
N ARG A 63 -25.76 -1.73 7.55
CA ARG A 63 -26.68 -2.64 8.21
C ARG A 63 -26.22 -4.08 8.11
N ASP A 64 -25.76 -4.50 6.94
CA ASP A 64 -25.30 -5.86 6.72
C ASP A 64 -24.01 -6.13 7.51
N MET A 65 -23.06 -5.18 7.53
CA MET A 65 -21.89 -5.24 8.42
C MET A 65 -22.27 -5.32 9.90
N TYR A 66 -23.29 -4.59 10.33
CA TYR A 66 -23.77 -4.65 11.73
C TYR A 66 -24.43 -5.99 12.06
N GLN A 67 -25.22 -6.54 11.15
CA GLN A 67 -25.85 -7.85 11.31
C GLN A 67 -24.82 -8.97 11.34
N ASP A 68 -23.82 -8.92 10.44
CA ASP A 68 -22.69 -9.85 10.42
C ASP A 68 -21.88 -9.75 11.73
N SER A 69 -21.66 -8.54 12.24
CA SER A 69 -21.03 -8.32 13.55
C SER A 69 -21.77 -9.00 14.70
N LEU A 70 -23.11 -8.93 14.69
CA LEU A 70 -23.94 -9.59 15.70
C LEU A 70 -23.95 -11.11 15.54
N TYR A 71 -23.93 -11.61 14.32
CA TYR A 71 -23.83 -13.03 14.02
C TYR A 71 -22.46 -13.57 14.43
N ASP A 72 -21.41 -12.86 14.06
CA ASP A 72 -20.02 -13.20 14.38
C ASP A 72 -19.78 -13.20 15.89
N LYS A 73 -20.29 -12.21 16.61
CA LYS A 73 -20.20 -12.17 18.07
C LYS A 73 -20.83 -13.40 18.73
N ARG A 74 -21.91 -13.96 18.14
CA ARG A 74 -22.53 -15.19 18.61
C ARG A 74 -21.72 -16.43 18.21
N THR A 75 -21.14 -16.42 17.02
CA THR A 75 -20.31 -17.50 16.48
C THR A 75 -18.96 -17.55 17.20
N TYR A 76 -18.35 -16.38 17.47
CA TYR A 76 -17.13 -16.28 18.29
C TYR A 76 -17.32 -16.82 19.70
N LYS A 77 -18.45 -16.49 20.34
CA LYS A 77 -18.77 -17.01 21.66
C LYS A 77 -18.86 -18.53 21.67
N LYS A 78 -19.33 -19.14 20.55
CA LYS A 78 -19.36 -20.60 20.35
C LYS A 78 -17.99 -21.18 19.97
N GLN A 79 -17.20 -20.49 19.14
CA GLN A 79 -15.90 -20.95 18.67
C GLN A 79 -14.81 -20.82 19.74
N ILE A 80 -14.80 -19.73 20.53
CA ILE A 80 -13.87 -19.56 21.66
C ILE A 80 -14.11 -20.66 22.71
N MET A 81 -15.35 -21.11 22.88
CA MET A 81 -15.70 -22.19 23.82
C MET A 81 -15.46 -23.60 23.23
N GLY A 82 -15.26 -23.76 21.93
CA GLY A 82 -15.20 -25.07 21.26
C GLY A 82 -13.93 -25.42 20.46
N SER A 83 -12.93 -24.53 20.36
CA SER A 83 -11.88 -24.68 19.36
C SER A 83 -10.49 -24.95 19.93
N ARG A 84 -10.12 -26.19 20.08
CA ARG A 84 -8.71 -26.66 20.09
C ARG A 84 -7.95 -26.25 18.80
N ASP A 85 -8.65 -26.09 17.68
CA ASP A 85 -8.04 -25.76 16.38
C ASP A 85 -7.57 -24.29 16.26
N SER A 86 -8.23 -23.36 16.95
CA SER A 86 -7.82 -21.93 16.90
C SER A 86 -6.49 -21.67 17.59
N PHE A 87 -6.24 -22.35 18.72
CA PHE A 87 -4.95 -22.23 19.40
C PHE A 87 -3.83 -22.90 18.60
N GLY A 88 -4.12 -24.01 17.93
CA GLY A 88 -3.17 -24.66 17.01
C GLY A 88 -2.74 -23.73 15.89
N LYS A 89 -3.69 -23.08 15.23
CA LYS A 89 -3.40 -22.12 14.14
C LYS A 89 -2.58 -20.91 14.63
N ILE A 90 -2.93 -20.31 15.77
CA ILE A 90 -2.15 -19.20 16.34
C ILE A 90 -0.73 -19.65 16.70
N PHE A 91 -0.58 -20.84 17.26
CA PHE A 91 0.73 -21.41 17.56
C PHE A 91 1.56 -21.64 16.30
N ASP A 92 0.97 -22.19 15.24
CA ASP A 92 1.62 -22.42 13.95
C ASP A 92 2.04 -21.09 13.29
N ILE A 93 1.18 -20.07 13.34
CA ILE A 93 1.50 -18.72 12.88
C ILE A 93 2.69 -18.15 13.65
N THR A 94 2.63 -18.22 14.99
CA THR A 94 3.71 -17.72 15.85
C THR A 94 5.03 -18.43 15.56
N ARG A 95 4.99 -19.74 15.28
CA ARG A 95 6.17 -20.51 14.92
C ARG A 95 6.70 -20.15 13.53
N LYS A 96 5.84 -19.91 12.55
CA LYS A 96 6.25 -19.41 11.22
C LYS A 96 6.90 -18.03 11.30
N LEU A 97 6.38 -17.15 12.16
CA LEU A 97 6.91 -15.81 12.38
C LEU A 97 8.10 -15.79 13.37
N ASP A 98 8.56 -16.93 13.88
CA ASP A 98 9.68 -17.03 14.82
C ASP A 98 11.03 -17.07 14.08
N THR A 99 11.32 -16.00 13.35
CA THR A 99 12.63 -15.77 12.72
C THR A 99 13.26 -14.50 13.27
N VAL A 100 14.59 -14.47 13.29
CA VAL A 100 15.39 -13.34 13.76
C VAL A 100 15.82 -12.39 12.63
N LEU A 101 15.64 -12.82 11.37
CA LEU A 101 15.96 -12.02 10.20
C LEU A 101 14.71 -11.28 9.69
N PRO A 102 14.70 -9.94 9.68
CA PRO A 102 13.53 -9.18 9.22
C PRO A 102 13.07 -9.53 7.80
N GLN A 103 13.98 -9.88 6.90
CA GLN A 103 13.66 -10.23 5.52
C GLN A 103 12.90 -11.56 5.42
N GLU A 104 13.33 -12.60 6.16
CA GLU A 104 12.60 -13.86 6.25
C GLU A 104 11.22 -13.64 6.89
N LEU A 105 11.16 -12.79 7.92
CA LEU A 105 9.91 -12.42 8.55
C LEU A 105 8.93 -11.79 7.56
N PHE A 106 9.40 -11.00 6.59
CA PHE A 106 8.52 -10.42 5.56
C PHE A 106 7.95 -11.50 4.64
N ILE A 107 8.75 -12.49 4.23
CA ILE A 107 8.28 -13.63 3.44
C ILE A 107 7.18 -14.37 4.20
N GLU A 108 7.48 -14.77 5.43
CA GLU A 108 6.51 -15.49 6.28
C GLU A 108 5.27 -14.65 6.58
N THR A 109 5.41 -13.33 6.70
CA THR A 109 4.29 -12.41 6.88
C THR A 109 3.33 -12.47 5.69
N ILE A 110 3.84 -12.40 4.45
CA ILE A 110 2.98 -12.52 3.26
C ILE A 110 2.30 -13.88 3.23
N HIS A 111 3.03 -14.98 3.42
CA HIS A 111 2.46 -16.33 3.39
C HIS A 111 1.37 -16.51 4.46
N VAL A 112 1.63 -16.06 5.69
CA VAL A 112 0.65 -16.13 6.78
C VAL A 112 -0.59 -15.27 6.48
N MET A 113 -0.39 -14.07 5.93
CA MET A 113 -1.49 -13.18 5.57
C MET A 113 -2.33 -13.78 4.45
N GLU A 114 -1.71 -14.30 3.39
CA GLU A 114 -2.39 -14.95 2.27
C GLU A 114 -3.19 -16.18 2.71
N ASP A 115 -2.56 -17.06 3.48
CA ASP A 115 -3.18 -18.29 3.99
C ASP A 115 -4.38 -18.00 4.90
N MET A 116 -4.22 -17.04 5.81
CA MET A 116 -5.23 -16.79 6.85
C MET A 116 -6.36 -15.89 6.38
N LEU A 117 -6.06 -14.97 5.46
CA LEU A 117 -7.03 -14.03 4.93
C LEU A 117 -7.66 -14.52 3.62
N GLU A 118 -7.16 -15.62 3.06
CA GLU A 118 -7.54 -16.12 1.74
C GLU A 118 -7.52 -15.00 0.70
N ASN A 119 -6.43 -14.20 0.72
CA ASN A 119 -6.29 -13.01 -0.09
C ASN A 119 -4.85 -12.81 -0.55
N HIS A 120 -4.63 -12.71 -1.86
CA HIS A 120 -3.32 -12.55 -2.49
C HIS A 120 -3.05 -11.11 -2.94
N ALA A 121 -3.60 -10.14 -2.22
CA ALA A 121 -3.47 -8.71 -2.53
C ALA A 121 -2.84 -7.92 -1.35
N VAL A 122 -1.83 -8.51 -0.70
CA VAL A 122 -1.18 -7.95 0.49
C VAL A 122 0.15 -7.29 0.13
N ALA A 123 0.46 -6.19 0.78
CA ALA A 123 1.77 -5.55 0.69
C ALA A 123 2.21 -4.95 2.04
N VAL A 124 3.52 -4.89 2.25
CA VAL A 124 4.15 -4.31 3.42
C VAL A 124 5.08 -3.19 2.98
N TYR A 125 4.88 -2.01 3.56
CA TYR A 125 5.72 -0.83 3.35
C TYR A 125 6.45 -0.46 4.62
N SER A 126 7.75 -0.18 4.55
CA SER A 126 8.52 0.40 5.65
C SER A 126 8.50 1.92 5.61
N LEU A 127 8.57 2.54 6.77
CA LEU A 127 8.62 3.99 6.95
C LEU A 127 9.96 4.37 7.58
N GLY A 128 10.69 5.27 6.93
CA GLY A 128 11.89 5.86 7.54
C GLY A 128 11.52 6.90 8.60
N LYS A 129 12.39 7.13 9.59
CA LYS A 129 12.21 8.22 10.55
C LYS A 129 12.05 9.55 9.80
N ASN A 130 10.95 10.27 10.05
CA ASN A 130 10.60 11.54 9.39
C ASN A 130 10.51 11.43 7.85
N SER A 131 10.29 10.25 7.29
CA SER A 131 10.16 10.08 5.85
C SER A 131 8.75 10.42 5.39
N GLU A 132 8.65 11.26 4.34
CA GLU A 132 7.37 11.50 3.64
C GLU A 132 6.95 10.30 2.77
N PHE A 133 7.80 9.29 2.66
CA PHE A 133 7.61 8.16 1.77
C PHE A 133 7.69 6.84 2.52
N GLY A 134 6.72 5.95 2.24
CA GLY A 134 6.80 4.53 2.56
C GLY A 134 7.45 3.77 1.41
N ARG A 135 8.30 2.79 1.71
CA ARG A 135 8.97 1.93 0.72
C ARG A 135 8.43 0.52 0.79
N LEU A 136 8.15 -0.04 -0.37
CA LEU A 136 7.72 -1.42 -0.46
C LEU A 136 8.86 -2.36 -0.03
N GLU A 137 8.58 -3.21 0.95
CA GLU A 137 9.47 -4.29 1.38
C GLU A 137 9.13 -5.58 0.64
N ILE A 138 7.84 -5.91 0.63
CA ILE A 138 7.35 -7.15 0.03
C ILE A 138 5.89 -6.97 -0.37
N ALA A 139 5.44 -7.73 -1.37
CA ALA A 139 4.04 -7.81 -1.77
C ALA A 139 3.71 -9.19 -2.31
N SER A 140 2.42 -9.53 -2.29
CA SER A 140 1.87 -10.74 -2.91
C SER A 140 2.29 -10.85 -4.37
N LYS A 141 2.75 -12.02 -4.77
CA LYS A 141 3.28 -12.30 -6.10
C LYS A 141 2.32 -11.92 -7.23
N GLU A 142 1.04 -12.27 -7.07
CA GLU A 142 0.03 -12.13 -8.14
C GLU A 142 -0.17 -10.68 -8.57
N ILE A 143 -0.10 -9.74 -7.63
CA ILE A 143 -0.35 -8.32 -7.89
C ILE A 143 0.85 -7.42 -7.55
N ARG A 144 2.06 -8.01 -7.48
CA ARG A 144 3.29 -7.25 -7.17
C ARG A 144 3.49 -6.04 -8.08
N SER A 145 3.19 -6.18 -9.37
CA SER A 145 3.32 -5.10 -10.36
C SER A 145 2.35 -3.93 -10.14
N GLU A 146 1.28 -4.14 -9.40
CA GLU A 146 0.27 -3.13 -9.11
C GLU A 146 0.59 -2.29 -7.86
N PHE A 147 1.56 -2.75 -7.05
CA PHE A 147 2.05 -2.00 -5.91
C PHE A 147 3.25 -1.14 -6.30
N PRO A 148 3.18 0.19 -6.08
CA PRO A 148 4.30 1.07 -6.35
C PRO A 148 5.45 0.78 -5.37
N ASN A 149 6.69 0.84 -5.86
CA ASN A 149 7.89 0.66 -5.02
C ASN A 149 8.03 1.72 -3.92
N SER A 150 7.31 2.83 -4.03
CA SER A 150 7.27 3.89 -3.02
C SER A 150 5.91 4.57 -3.00
N ILE A 151 5.37 4.79 -1.80
CA ILE A 151 4.11 5.51 -1.58
C ILE A 151 4.39 6.81 -0.83
N ARG A 152 3.66 7.88 -1.17
CA ARG A 152 3.72 9.13 -0.42
C ARG A 152 2.72 9.07 0.73
N ILE A 153 3.20 9.22 1.96
CA ILE A 153 2.39 9.12 3.18
C ILE A 153 1.28 10.18 3.22
N SER A 154 1.58 11.38 2.75
CA SER A 154 0.59 12.48 2.69
C SER A 154 -0.64 12.15 1.82
N LYS A 155 -0.55 11.18 0.90
CA LYS A 155 -1.69 10.72 0.11
C LYS A 155 -2.72 9.96 0.96
N TYR A 156 -2.30 9.36 2.08
CA TYR A 156 -3.12 8.48 2.93
C TYR A 156 -3.50 9.13 4.26
N GLN A 157 -3.62 10.46 4.32
CA GLN A 157 -3.93 11.18 5.57
C GLN A 157 -5.18 10.70 6.28
N ALA A 158 -6.22 10.30 5.53
CA ALA A 158 -7.45 9.75 6.10
C ALA A 158 -7.22 8.46 6.92
N ALA A 159 -6.18 7.70 6.57
CA ALA A 159 -5.85 6.45 7.25
C ALA A 159 -4.82 6.64 8.38
N ILE A 160 -3.86 7.55 8.21
CA ILE A 160 -2.68 7.67 9.07
C ILE A 160 -3.04 7.86 10.55
N SER A 161 -4.02 8.71 10.87
CA SER A 161 -4.44 8.94 12.26
C SER A 161 -4.94 7.66 12.94
N GLU A 162 -5.70 6.82 12.24
CA GLU A 162 -6.15 5.53 12.76
C GLU A 162 -4.99 4.54 12.91
N LEU A 163 -4.02 4.55 11.96
CA LEU A 163 -2.84 3.70 12.03
C LEU A 163 -1.92 4.07 13.21
N GLU A 164 -1.75 5.36 13.48
CA GLU A 164 -0.99 5.86 14.63
C GLU A 164 -1.64 5.46 15.96
N ASP A 165 -2.96 5.41 16.02
CA ASP A 165 -3.71 4.92 17.19
C ASP A 165 -3.70 3.40 17.33
N GLY A 166 -3.14 2.66 16.36
CA GLY A 166 -3.09 1.19 16.33
C GLY A 166 -4.40 0.54 15.92
N ASN A 167 -5.22 1.28 15.19
CA ASN A 167 -6.44 0.77 14.59
C ASN A 167 -6.20 0.31 13.15
N VAL A 168 -7.11 -0.51 12.65
CA VAL A 168 -7.17 -0.86 11.25
C VAL A 168 -8.07 0.14 10.55
N TRP A 169 -7.54 0.81 9.55
CA TRP A 169 -8.33 1.64 8.68
C TRP A 169 -8.98 0.79 7.57
N VAL A 170 -10.24 1.08 7.28
CA VAL A 170 -11.04 0.39 6.26
C VAL A 170 -11.55 1.41 5.25
N ASN A 171 -11.35 1.15 3.98
CA ASN A 171 -11.85 2.01 2.89
C ASN A 171 -13.35 1.87 2.69
N ARG A 172 -14.14 2.37 3.64
CA ARG A 172 -15.61 2.30 3.62
C ARG A 172 -16.24 3.22 2.57
N GLU A 173 -15.51 4.27 2.21
CA GLU A 173 -15.97 5.28 1.25
C GLU A 173 -15.58 4.94 -0.19
N LEU A 174 -14.89 3.81 -0.39
CA LEU A 174 -14.38 3.38 -1.69
C LEU A 174 -13.55 4.48 -2.37
N LEU A 175 -12.70 5.14 -1.57
CA LEU A 175 -11.81 6.18 -2.08
C LEU A 175 -10.89 5.59 -3.16
N PRO A 176 -10.82 6.22 -4.33
CA PRO A 176 -9.96 5.75 -5.40
C PRO A 176 -8.49 5.78 -4.95
N ASP A 177 -7.71 4.84 -5.41
CA ASP A 177 -6.28 4.68 -5.09
C ASP A 177 -5.95 4.34 -3.61
N TYR A 178 -6.94 4.14 -2.75
CA TYR A 178 -6.72 3.66 -1.40
C TYR A 178 -6.87 2.14 -1.34
N PRO A 179 -6.01 1.43 -0.57
CA PRO A 179 -6.22 0.02 -0.27
C PRO A 179 -7.56 -0.22 0.44
N ALA A 180 -8.08 -1.44 0.36
CA ALA A 180 -9.30 -1.82 1.08
C ALA A 180 -9.11 -1.81 2.60
N TYR A 181 -7.95 -2.28 3.07
CA TYR A 181 -7.55 -2.29 4.49
C TYR A 181 -6.13 -1.79 4.65
N MET A 182 -5.87 -1.07 5.73
CA MET A 182 -4.53 -0.67 6.15
C MET A 182 -4.38 -0.86 7.65
N ALA A 183 -3.20 -1.33 8.08
CA ALA A 183 -2.83 -1.43 9.48
C ALA A 183 -1.41 -0.92 9.69
N GLY A 184 -1.17 -0.26 10.81
CA GLY A 184 0.15 0.24 11.19
C GLY A 184 0.86 -0.69 12.15
N ILE A 185 2.17 -0.90 11.94
CA ILE A 185 3.08 -1.54 12.88
C ILE A 185 3.90 -0.43 13.52
N ARG A 186 4.01 -0.43 14.87
CA ARG A 186 4.60 0.67 15.62
C ARG A 186 5.76 0.20 16.49
N LYS A 187 6.81 1.03 16.54
CA LYS A 187 7.90 0.90 17.52
C LYS A 187 7.93 2.16 18.39
N ASN A 188 7.79 2.01 19.68
CA ASN A 188 7.78 3.15 20.64
C ASN A 188 6.73 4.24 20.30
N LYS A 189 5.54 3.84 19.86
CA LYS A 189 4.44 4.69 19.39
C LYS A 189 4.68 5.39 18.04
N GLU A 190 5.83 5.22 17.41
CA GLU A 190 6.09 5.71 16.06
C GLU A 190 5.68 4.64 15.04
N LEU A 191 4.99 5.04 13.98
CA LEU A 191 4.63 4.17 12.87
C LEU A 191 5.89 3.83 12.07
N VAL A 192 6.26 2.54 12.04
CA VAL A 192 7.46 2.07 11.33
C VAL A 192 7.15 1.28 10.07
N MET A 193 5.97 0.68 10.00
CA MET A 193 5.51 -0.04 8.81
C MET A 193 4.01 0.09 8.62
N ILE A 194 3.58 -0.10 7.38
CA ILE A 194 2.18 -0.19 6.98
C ILE A 194 1.99 -1.52 6.25
N VAL A 195 1.03 -2.31 6.72
CA VAL A 195 0.52 -3.48 6.02
C VAL A 195 -0.79 -3.08 5.36
N CYS A 196 -0.93 -3.37 4.08
CA CYS A 196 -2.15 -3.04 3.34
C CYS A 196 -2.64 -4.23 2.52
N ILE A 197 -3.97 -4.29 2.37
CA ILE A 197 -4.67 -5.19 1.45
C ILE A 197 -5.30 -4.30 0.39
N LYS A 198 -4.87 -4.46 -0.87
CA LYS A 198 -5.31 -3.59 -1.96
C LYS A 198 -6.77 -3.80 -2.31
N GLU A 199 -7.15 -5.05 -2.52
CA GLU A 199 -8.48 -5.44 -2.96
C GLU A 199 -9.03 -6.57 -2.09
N VAL A 200 -10.33 -6.57 -1.89
CA VAL A 200 -11.04 -7.60 -1.14
C VAL A 200 -12.33 -7.95 -1.85
N ARG A 201 -12.76 -9.21 -1.70
CA ARG A 201 -14.07 -9.64 -2.15
C ARG A 201 -15.16 -9.08 -1.23
N SER A 202 -16.39 -9.00 -1.72
CA SER A 202 -17.51 -8.46 -0.94
C SER A 202 -17.77 -9.26 0.35
N ASP A 203 -17.52 -10.56 0.36
CA ASP A 203 -17.63 -11.44 1.52
C ASP A 203 -16.53 -11.21 2.57
N GLN A 204 -15.42 -10.56 2.17
CA GLN A 204 -14.30 -10.19 3.05
C GLN A 204 -14.47 -8.80 3.69
N MET A 205 -15.47 -8.00 3.29
CA MET A 205 -15.76 -6.70 3.91
C MET A 205 -16.60 -6.85 5.19
N THR A 206 -16.10 -7.62 6.15
CA THR A 206 -16.79 -7.92 7.42
C THR A 206 -15.96 -7.47 8.62
N LEU A 207 -16.63 -7.26 9.74
CA LEU A 207 -15.94 -6.98 11.00
C LEU A 207 -15.05 -8.15 11.45
N TYR A 208 -15.45 -9.37 11.12
CA TYR A 208 -14.63 -10.56 11.35
C TYR A 208 -13.29 -10.46 10.63
N TYR A 209 -13.31 -10.18 9.34
CA TYR A 209 -12.13 -10.08 8.51
C TYR A 209 -11.21 -8.93 8.97
N MET A 210 -11.78 -7.77 9.29
CA MET A 210 -11.05 -6.66 9.87
C MET A 210 -10.35 -7.04 11.19
N ASN A 211 -11.06 -7.74 12.09
CA ASN A 211 -10.49 -8.19 13.36
C ASN A 211 -9.41 -9.26 13.16
N LEU A 212 -9.60 -10.20 12.23
CA LEU A 212 -8.60 -11.19 11.86
C LEU A 212 -7.34 -10.50 11.34
N PHE A 213 -7.47 -9.55 10.41
CA PHE A 213 -6.37 -8.76 9.90
C PHE A 213 -5.65 -8.00 11.03
N LYS A 214 -6.40 -7.38 11.95
CA LYS A 214 -5.83 -6.70 13.13
C LYS A 214 -5.01 -7.64 14.01
N ILE A 215 -5.51 -8.85 14.26
CA ILE A 215 -4.80 -9.85 15.08
C ILE A 215 -3.51 -10.28 14.37
N LEU A 216 -3.57 -10.57 13.07
CA LEU A 216 -2.39 -10.96 12.29
C LEU A 216 -1.34 -9.86 12.28
N CYS A 217 -1.74 -8.61 12.05
CA CYS A 217 -0.82 -7.46 12.14
C CYS A 217 -0.20 -7.32 13.53
N GLY A 218 -0.95 -7.59 14.60
CA GLY A 218 -0.41 -7.59 15.97
C GLY A 218 0.62 -8.69 16.20
N LEU A 219 0.43 -9.89 15.64
CA LEU A 219 1.42 -10.97 15.73
C LEU A 219 2.68 -10.62 14.94
N VAL A 220 2.53 -10.04 13.75
CA VAL A 220 3.66 -9.56 12.93
C VAL A 220 4.40 -8.42 13.65
N GLU A 221 3.68 -7.49 14.30
CA GLU A 221 4.29 -6.40 15.07
C GLU A 221 5.21 -6.96 16.17
N VAL A 222 4.73 -7.91 16.97
CA VAL A 222 5.53 -8.54 18.04
C VAL A 222 6.76 -9.26 17.46
N ALA A 223 6.58 -10.03 16.38
CA ALA A 223 7.68 -10.75 15.76
C ALA A 223 8.73 -9.79 15.17
N LEU A 224 8.27 -8.73 14.48
CA LEU A 224 9.15 -7.72 13.88
C LEU A 224 9.94 -6.94 14.94
N LEU A 225 9.29 -6.49 16.00
CA LEU A 225 9.97 -5.78 17.07
C LEU A 225 11.07 -6.64 17.69
N ARG A 226 10.79 -7.93 17.93
CA ARG A 226 11.78 -8.87 18.41
C ARG A 226 12.96 -9.06 17.43
N ALA A 227 12.67 -9.21 16.12
CA ALA A 227 13.71 -9.33 15.10
C ALA A 227 14.58 -8.07 15.01
N LEU A 228 13.98 -6.88 15.11
CA LEU A 228 14.71 -5.60 15.13
C LEU A 228 15.54 -5.43 16.39
N GLU A 229 15.07 -5.83 17.56
CA GLU A 229 15.82 -5.80 18.81
C GLU A 229 17.00 -6.77 18.77
N TYR A 230 16.79 -7.99 18.26
CA TYR A 230 17.87 -8.96 18.06
C TYR A 230 18.95 -8.41 17.10
N GLN A 231 18.52 -7.83 15.97
CA GLN A 231 19.44 -7.22 15.02
C GLN A 231 20.22 -6.07 15.63
N GLU A 232 19.59 -5.24 16.44
CA GLU A 232 20.24 -4.13 17.14
C GLU A 232 21.26 -4.63 18.18
N ALA A 233 20.91 -5.67 18.95
CA ALA A 233 21.80 -6.30 19.92
C ALA A 233 22.99 -7.03 19.25
N ALA A 234 22.75 -7.68 18.10
CA ALA A 234 23.75 -8.39 17.32
C ALA A 234 24.59 -7.48 16.41
N LYS A 235 24.31 -6.18 16.36
CA LYS A 235 24.92 -5.24 15.42
C LYS A 235 26.45 -5.31 15.42
N ASN A 236 27.09 -5.32 16.59
CA ASN A 236 28.53 -5.41 16.72
C ASN A 236 29.12 -6.77 16.25
N MET A 237 28.31 -7.83 16.23
CA MET A 237 28.73 -9.14 15.74
C MET A 237 28.58 -9.26 14.23
N GLN A 238 27.57 -8.64 13.65
CA GLN A 238 27.22 -8.75 12.23
C GLN A 238 28.06 -7.85 11.33
N TYR A 239 28.49 -6.69 11.84
CA TYR A 239 29.20 -5.70 11.05
C TYR A 239 30.72 -5.74 11.29
N VAL A 240 31.47 -5.24 10.33
CA VAL A 240 32.90 -4.96 10.50
C VAL A 240 33.02 -3.80 11.48
N GLU A 241 33.95 -3.88 12.41
CA GLU A 241 34.12 -2.93 13.50
C GLU A 241 34.19 -1.48 13.02
N GLY A 242 33.32 -0.63 13.59
CA GLY A 242 33.25 0.78 13.22
C GLY A 242 32.54 1.10 11.88
N THR A 243 31.97 0.10 11.22
CA THR A 243 31.31 0.27 9.92
C THR A 243 29.88 -0.31 9.89
N HIS A 244 29.15 -0.07 8.80
CA HIS A 244 27.88 -0.71 8.46
C HIS A 244 28.05 -1.80 7.38
N ILE A 245 29.28 -2.23 7.14
CA ILE A 245 29.62 -3.30 6.21
C ILE A 245 29.34 -4.64 6.89
N LEU A 246 28.46 -5.45 6.34
CA LEU A 246 28.22 -6.80 6.85
C LEU A 246 29.44 -7.68 6.66
N LYS A 247 29.75 -8.48 7.67
CA LYS A 247 30.74 -9.56 7.56
C LYS A 247 30.22 -10.62 6.59
N THR A 248 31.14 -11.38 6.00
CA THR A 248 30.89 -12.34 4.93
C THR A 248 29.71 -13.28 5.22
N SER A 249 29.71 -13.96 6.38
CA SER A 249 28.64 -14.91 6.72
C SER A 249 27.26 -14.27 6.73
N TYR A 250 27.14 -13.11 7.34
CA TYR A 250 25.86 -12.36 7.43
C TYR A 250 25.45 -11.74 6.09
N PHE A 251 26.44 -11.33 5.27
CA PHE A 251 26.14 -10.82 3.93
C PHE A 251 25.63 -11.93 3.02
N MET A 252 26.24 -13.11 3.05
CA MET A 252 25.80 -14.26 2.25
C MET A 252 24.41 -14.73 2.65
N GLU A 253 24.13 -14.84 3.94
CA GLU A 253 22.81 -15.17 4.47
C GLU A 253 21.73 -14.17 3.98
N ARG A 254 22.06 -12.87 3.99
CA ARG A 254 21.19 -11.82 3.43
C ARG A 254 20.96 -12.00 1.94
N LEU A 255 22.01 -12.26 1.18
CA LEU A 255 21.94 -12.45 -0.26
C LEU A 255 21.08 -13.65 -0.63
N GLU A 256 21.24 -14.77 0.08
CA GLU A 256 20.39 -15.95 -0.10
C GLU A 256 18.92 -15.64 0.18
N THR A 257 18.63 -14.88 1.24
CA THR A 257 17.26 -14.45 1.55
C THR A 257 16.67 -13.58 0.44
N PHE A 258 17.42 -12.58 -0.07
CA PHE A 258 16.96 -11.76 -1.20
C PHE A 258 16.77 -12.57 -2.47
N HIS A 259 17.60 -13.59 -2.70
CA HIS A 259 17.47 -14.49 -3.83
C HIS A 259 16.19 -15.33 -3.73
N ALA A 260 15.91 -15.90 -2.55
CA ALA A 260 14.68 -16.62 -2.29
C ALA A 260 13.42 -15.73 -2.52
N MET A 261 13.46 -14.48 -2.02
CA MET A 261 12.36 -13.52 -2.25
C MET A 261 12.15 -13.22 -3.75
N GLN A 262 13.24 -13.17 -4.53
CA GLN A 262 13.16 -12.94 -5.97
C GLN A 262 12.62 -14.18 -6.71
N ASP A 263 13.04 -15.38 -6.32
CA ASP A 263 12.56 -16.63 -6.91
C ASP A 263 11.07 -16.83 -6.64
N GLU A 264 10.60 -16.45 -5.46
CA GLU A 264 9.18 -16.43 -5.11
C GLU A 264 8.41 -15.27 -5.78
N MET A 265 9.11 -14.37 -6.47
CA MET A 265 8.56 -13.17 -7.11
C MET A 265 7.82 -12.20 -6.14
N VAL A 266 8.14 -12.25 -4.86
CA VAL A 266 7.55 -11.36 -3.83
C VAL A 266 8.37 -10.07 -3.64
N ALA A 267 9.65 -10.10 -4.01
CA ALA A 267 10.54 -8.94 -4.01
C ALA A 267 11.54 -8.98 -5.17
N SER A 268 12.17 -7.85 -5.47
CA SER A 268 13.23 -7.75 -6.48
C SER A 268 14.49 -7.15 -5.86
N TYR A 269 15.66 -7.55 -6.35
CA TYR A 269 16.93 -6.94 -5.96
C TYR A 269 17.89 -6.89 -7.13
N ILE A 270 18.89 -6.00 -7.03
CA ILE A 270 20.03 -5.93 -7.93
C ILE A 270 21.31 -6.06 -7.10
N LEU A 271 22.19 -6.97 -7.50
CA LEU A 271 23.47 -7.19 -6.84
C LEU A 271 24.58 -6.49 -7.62
N LEU A 272 25.38 -5.69 -6.92
CA LEU A 272 26.49 -4.94 -7.48
C LEU A 272 27.79 -5.27 -6.75
N ARG A 273 28.86 -5.49 -7.48
CA ARG A 273 30.22 -5.44 -6.97
C ARG A 273 30.69 -3.99 -6.95
N LEU A 274 31.31 -3.58 -5.85
CA LEU A 274 31.80 -2.21 -5.66
C LEU A 274 33.33 -2.16 -5.67
N GLU A 275 33.88 -1.25 -6.46
CA GLU A 275 35.29 -0.88 -6.41
C GLU A 275 35.43 0.55 -5.88
N HIS A 276 36.33 0.76 -4.94
CA HIS A 276 36.56 2.04 -4.28
C HIS A 276 38.04 2.47 -4.40
N PRO A 277 38.50 2.80 -5.62
CA PRO A 277 39.92 3.08 -5.86
C PRO A 277 40.41 4.23 -4.99
N GLY A 278 41.51 3.97 -4.25
CA GLY A 278 42.13 4.98 -3.40
C GLY A 278 41.41 5.34 -2.11
N LYS A 279 40.32 4.61 -1.75
CA LYS A 279 39.56 4.81 -0.50
C LYS A 279 39.68 3.59 0.41
N SER A 280 39.67 3.82 1.72
CA SER A 280 39.53 2.73 2.69
C SER A 280 38.07 2.18 2.70
N LYS A 281 37.88 1.00 3.32
CA LYS A 281 36.52 0.43 3.49
C LYS A 281 35.66 1.32 4.35
N GLU A 282 36.21 1.96 5.36
CA GLU A 282 35.55 2.89 6.27
C GLU A 282 35.06 4.15 5.52
N GLU A 283 35.92 4.69 4.63
CA GLU A 283 35.56 5.85 3.79
C GLU A 283 34.44 5.47 2.78
N ALA A 284 34.54 4.29 2.18
CA ALA A 284 33.52 3.77 1.29
C ALA A 284 32.19 3.57 2.04
N ASP A 285 32.23 3.03 3.26
CA ASP A 285 31.06 2.86 4.13
C ASP A 285 30.36 4.18 4.43
N GLN A 286 31.08 5.22 4.81
CA GLN A 286 30.52 6.55 5.07
C GLN A 286 29.81 7.13 3.83
N ILE A 287 30.41 6.95 2.65
CA ILE A 287 29.80 7.39 1.39
C ILE A 287 28.51 6.61 1.12
N LEU A 288 28.53 5.29 1.30
CA LEU A 288 27.38 4.44 1.07
C LEU A 288 26.23 4.79 2.01
N GLN A 289 26.49 5.03 3.31
CA GLN A 289 25.47 5.46 4.27
C GLN A 289 24.73 6.72 3.86
N HIS A 290 25.41 7.69 3.23
CA HIS A 290 24.81 8.94 2.79
C HIS A 290 24.05 8.84 1.46
N LEU A 291 24.44 7.91 0.59
CA LEU A 291 23.91 7.81 -0.77
C LEU A 291 22.84 6.73 -0.93
N LEU A 292 22.85 5.72 -0.09
CA LEU A 292 22.00 4.55 -0.17
C LEU A 292 20.78 4.67 0.75
N ARG A 293 19.83 3.81 0.52
CA ARG A 293 18.58 3.73 1.28
C ARG A 293 18.79 2.82 2.50
N ALA A 294 17.91 2.97 3.49
CA ALA A 294 17.94 2.13 4.70
C ALA A 294 17.77 0.63 4.41
N ASN A 295 17.13 0.28 3.29
CA ASN A 295 16.85 -1.09 2.89
C ASN A 295 17.93 -1.67 1.96
N ASP A 296 18.85 -0.84 1.50
CA ASP A 296 20.02 -1.31 0.74
C ASP A 296 21.03 -1.91 1.71
N VAL A 297 21.65 -3.00 1.33
CA VAL A 297 22.56 -3.76 2.20
C VAL A 297 23.91 -3.92 1.50
N TRP A 298 25.00 -3.67 2.23
CA TRP A 298 26.34 -3.89 1.69
C TRP A 298 27.21 -4.69 2.66
N GLY A 299 28.08 -5.49 2.10
CA GLY A 299 28.93 -6.40 2.86
C GLY A 299 30.11 -6.91 2.06
N ILE A 300 30.94 -7.70 2.69
CA ILE A 300 32.14 -8.28 2.09
C ILE A 300 31.91 -9.76 1.75
N SER A 301 32.51 -10.19 0.61
CA SER A 301 32.59 -11.60 0.22
C SER A 301 33.72 -12.30 0.98
N GLU A 302 33.89 -13.62 0.76
CA GLU A 302 35.00 -14.42 1.28
C GLU A 302 36.35 -13.89 0.82
N GLU A 303 36.41 -13.31 -0.37
CA GLU A 303 37.62 -12.71 -0.95
C GLU A 303 37.88 -11.28 -0.43
N GLY A 304 37.01 -10.76 0.41
CA GLY A 304 37.10 -9.41 0.98
C GLY A 304 36.70 -8.28 0.04
N GLU A 305 36.06 -8.60 -1.10
CA GLU A 305 35.48 -7.64 -2.02
C GLU A 305 34.16 -7.07 -1.46
N LEU A 306 33.86 -5.82 -1.78
CA LEU A 306 32.69 -5.13 -1.30
C LEU A 306 31.51 -5.31 -2.31
N TYR A 307 30.38 -5.75 -1.81
CA TYR A 307 29.15 -5.94 -2.58
C TYR A 307 27.99 -5.12 -2.01
N LEU A 308 27.04 -4.78 -2.87
CA LEU A 308 25.86 -4.01 -2.55
C LEU A 308 24.61 -4.69 -3.11
N ILE A 309 23.62 -4.91 -2.26
CA ILE A 309 22.27 -5.35 -2.61
C ILE A 309 21.37 -4.13 -2.63
N LEU A 310 20.86 -3.76 -3.81
CA LEU A 310 19.84 -2.73 -3.97
C LEU A 310 18.47 -3.40 -3.91
N SER A 311 17.77 -3.19 -2.83
CA SER A 311 16.41 -3.73 -2.62
C SER A 311 15.38 -2.96 -3.44
N GLN A 312 14.40 -3.68 -4.02
CA GLN A 312 13.26 -3.12 -4.75
C GLN A 312 13.66 -2.04 -5.79
N THR A 313 14.76 -2.32 -6.51
CA THR A 313 15.29 -1.41 -7.52
C THR A 313 15.10 -2.01 -8.90
N ASP A 314 14.45 -1.25 -9.79
CA ASP A 314 14.25 -1.63 -11.18
C ASP A 314 15.52 -1.35 -12.00
N LYS A 315 15.73 -2.13 -13.08
CA LYS A 315 16.87 -1.94 -13.98
C LYS A 315 16.95 -0.53 -14.58
N GLU A 316 15.79 0.12 -14.75
CA GLU A 316 15.71 1.49 -15.26
C GLU A 316 16.28 2.52 -14.27
N SER A 317 16.19 2.25 -12.97
CA SER A 317 16.70 3.12 -11.90
C SER A 317 18.19 2.88 -11.61
N LEU A 318 18.78 1.76 -12.05
CA LEU A 318 20.16 1.40 -11.81
C LEU A 318 21.16 2.47 -12.31
N PRO A 319 21.04 3.06 -13.53
CA PRO A 319 21.97 4.08 -14.00
C PRO A 319 22.02 5.33 -13.11
N ILE A 320 20.89 5.67 -12.44
CA ILE A 320 20.82 6.82 -11.55
C ILE A 320 21.63 6.55 -10.28
N VAL A 321 21.48 5.35 -9.69
CA VAL A 321 22.19 4.96 -8.48
C VAL A 321 23.68 4.82 -8.78
N SER A 322 24.05 4.11 -9.84
CA SER A 322 25.44 3.93 -10.26
C SER A 322 26.11 5.27 -10.60
N GLY A 323 25.35 6.21 -11.23
CA GLY A 323 25.85 7.55 -11.53
C GLY A 323 26.15 8.38 -10.27
N ARG A 324 25.34 8.24 -9.21
CA ARG A 324 25.58 8.89 -7.90
C ARG A 324 26.82 8.31 -7.21
N LEU A 325 26.94 6.99 -7.18
CA LEU A 325 28.08 6.28 -6.59
C LEU A 325 29.38 6.61 -7.34
N LYS A 326 29.35 6.64 -8.67
CA LYS A 326 30.51 7.02 -9.51
C LYS A 326 30.98 8.46 -9.25
N LYS A 327 30.05 9.42 -9.05
CA LYS A 327 30.40 10.82 -8.67
C LYS A 327 31.08 10.88 -7.30
N ALA A 328 30.78 9.95 -6.41
CA ALA A 328 31.41 9.83 -5.09
C ALA A 328 32.70 8.98 -5.11
N GLY A 329 33.12 8.48 -6.29
CA GLY A 329 34.36 7.71 -6.46
C GLY A 329 34.20 6.22 -6.17
N ILE A 330 32.97 5.69 -6.25
CA ILE A 330 32.70 4.25 -6.14
C ILE A 330 32.23 3.74 -7.50
N ILE A 331 32.92 2.75 -8.05
CA ILE A 331 32.59 2.13 -9.35
C ILE A 331 31.73 0.89 -9.06
N THR A 332 30.70 0.69 -9.85
CA THR A 332 29.75 -0.40 -9.66
C THR A 332 29.72 -1.32 -10.88
N TYR A 333 29.67 -2.63 -10.65
CA TYR A 333 29.52 -3.66 -11.66
C TYR A 333 28.35 -4.55 -11.31
N GLU A 334 27.40 -4.73 -12.21
CA GLU A 334 26.29 -5.66 -12.02
C GLU A 334 26.85 -7.10 -12.03
N THR A 335 26.45 -7.91 -11.07
CA THR A 335 26.93 -9.28 -10.90
C THR A 335 25.78 -10.21 -10.50
N GLY A 336 25.97 -11.52 -10.71
CA GLY A 336 25.04 -12.55 -10.28
C GLY A 336 25.54 -13.30 -9.05
N ILE A 337 24.63 -13.92 -8.31
CA ILE A 337 24.95 -14.71 -7.12
C ILE A 337 25.97 -15.83 -7.41
N ALA A 338 25.88 -16.45 -8.60
CA ALA A 338 26.79 -17.51 -9.04
C ALA A 338 28.25 -17.05 -9.19
N GLN A 339 28.50 -15.76 -9.36
CA GLN A 339 29.85 -15.20 -9.51
C GLN A 339 30.51 -15.00 -8.14
N ILE A 340 29.73 -14.69 -7.09
CA ILE A 340 30.25 -14.59 -5.73
C ILE A 340 30.60 -15.97 -5.19
N ALA A 341 29.77 -17.00 -5.48
CA ALA A 341 30.01 -18.38 -5.01
C ALA A 341 31.20 -19.08 -5.71
N ARG A 342 31.71 -18.56 -6.83
CA ARG A 342 32.83 -19.15 -7.60
C ARG A 342 34.18 -18.47 -7.36
N GLY A 343 34.23 -17.45 -6.46
CA GLY A 343 35.39 -16.59 -6.35
C GLY A 343 35.67 -15.88 -7.67
N GLY A 344 35.58 -14.56 -7.72
CA GLY A 344 35.64 -13.74 -8.94
C GLY A 344 36.86 -13.98 -9.83
N GLY A 345 36.84 -15.07 -10.54
CA GLY A 345 37.79 -15.44 -11.56
C GLY A 345 37.20 -15.31 -12.95
N GLU A 346 37.78 -14.37 -13.72
CA GLU A 346 37.68 -14.17 -15.15
C GLU A 346 36.47 -13.33 -15.69
N VAL A 347 36.76 -12.08 -16.02
CA VAL A 347 37.12 -11.63 -17.37
C VAL A 347 38.11 -10.51 -17.27
#